data_56dc2eefc3758696ec4c56d4e49dd04e
#
_entry.id   56dc2eefc3758696ec4c56d4e49dd04e
#
_cell.length_a   1.000
_cell.length_b   1.000
_cell.length_c   1.000
_cell.angle_alpha   90.00
_cell.angle_beta   90.00
_cell.angle_gamma   90.00
#
_symmetry.space_group_name_H-M   'P 1'
#
loop_
_entity.id
_entity.type
_entity.pdbx_description
1 polymer ?
#
loop_
_entity_poly.entity_id
_entity_poly.type
_entity_poly.pdbx_seq_one_letter_code
_entity_poly.pdbx_strand_id
1 'polypeptide(L)'
;MPTGARAALVIALIYLFLVGVSSLEAGIKIMGADTQERLFSAVSNPIAGLCVGILGTVLVQSSSASTSVIVGLVASGALGVEQAVPMVMGANIGTTVTNTLVSLGHVRQSAEFKRAFAAATVHDFFNVLAVSILLPIELIFKPISGIAKWISELLVGSGGTEWKSPVKKWVKEPVGWLKDLWDQFGASGNVKGALMVATGLVIVLIALALVTKNMKALVAARIERSLNAILGKAGGLVALLVGIIVTIAVQSSSITTSILIPLSAAGVLTLRNAYPVTLGANVGTTITALLAALAASSPDSLTVALAHTTFNVIGILSLYALPFFREVPVIAATAMAEIAVRRRVLAVCYVFGMFIVAPLIGVAILR
;
A
#
# COMPACT_ATOMS: atom_id res chain seq x y z
N MET A 1 26.07 -8.78 9.84
CA MET A 1 25.24 -9.99 10.02
C MET A 1 25.40 -10.84 8.77
N PRO A 2 25.69 -12.16 8.87
CA PRO A 2 25.81 -13.06 7.71
C PRO A 2 24.51 -13.14 6.90
N THR A 3 24.60 -13.36 5.60
CA THR A 3 23.44 -13.41 4.69
C THR A 3 22.38 -14.42 5.12
N GLY A 4 22.79 -15.64 5.53
CA GLY A 4 21.88 -16.67 6.01
C GLY A 4 21.12 -16.26 7.29
N ALA A 5 21.82 -15.68 8.27
CA ALA A 5 21.19 -15.19 9.50
C ALA A 5 20.20 -14.04 9.24
N ARG A 6 20.51 -13.18 8.26
CA ARG A 6 19.61 -12.11 7.85
C ARG A 6 18.37 -12.65 7.13
N ALA A 7 18.52 -13.67 6.29
CA ALA A 7 17.40 -14.34 5.64
C ALA A 7 16.49 -15.04 6.67
N ALA A 8 17.04 -15.74 7.64
CA ALA A 8 16.29 -16.34 8.73
C ALA A 8 15.53 -15.29 9.56
N LEU A 9 16.19 -14.15 9.84
CA LEU A 9 15.54 -13.03 10.52
C LEU A 9 14.34 -12.49 9.73
N VAL A 10 14.46 -12.35 8.41
CA VAL A 10 13.34 -11.89 7.55
C VAL A 10 12.16 -12.86 7.64
N ILE A 11 12.40 -14.17 7.60
CA ILE A 11 11.33 -15.17 7.75
C ILE A 11 10.65 -15.03 9.11
N ALA A 12 11.42 -14.89 10.20
CA ALA A 12 10.88 -14.68 11.54
C ALA A 12 10.07 -13.36 11.64
N LEU A 13 10.52 -12.29 10.99
CA LEU A 13 9.81 -11.01 10.96
C LEU A 13 8.52 -11.08 10.14
N ILE A 14 8.49 -11.83 9.01
CA ILE A 14 7.25 -12.09 8.26
C ILE A 14 6.27 -12.87 9.14
N TYR A 15 6.74 -13.86 9.89
CA TYR A 15 5.89 -14.57 10.85
C TYR A 15 5.35 -13.62 11.92
N LEU A 16 6.19 -12.77 12.50
CA LEU A 16 5.77 -11.77 13.49
C LEU A 16 4.74 -10.78 12.90
N PHE A 17 4.91 -10.36 11.64
CA PHE A 17 3.93 -9.56 10.93
C PHE A 17 2.57 -10.26 10.85
N LEU A 18 2.54 -11.55 10.54
CA LEU A 18 1.29 -12.34 10.49
C LEU A 18 0.62 -12.45 11.87
N VAL A 19 1.41 -12.59 12.94
CA VAL A 19 0.90 -12.52 14.33
C VAL A 19 0.28 -11.16 14.61
N GLY A 20 0.92 -10.06 14.18
CA GLY A 20 0.40 -8.71 14.35
C GLY A 20 -0.96 -8.51 13.67
N VAL A 21 -1.12 -8.95 12.42
CA VAL A 21 -2.41 -8.88 11.68
C VAL A 21 -3.49 -9.69 12.40
N SER A 22 -3.18 -10.91 12.83
CA SER A 22 -4.14 -11.74 13.57
C SER A 22 -4.49 -11.16 14.95
N SER A 23 -3.56 -10.42 15.58
CA SER A 23 -3.82 -9.72 16.85
C SER A 23 -4.77 -8.54 16.64
N LEU A 24 -4.64 -7.79 15.54
CA LEU A 24 -5.61 -6.75 15.14
C LEU A 24 -7.02 -7.32 14.97
N GLU A 25 -7.16 -8.39 14.19
CA GLU A 25 -8.43 -9.09 13.99
C GLU A 25 -9.04 -9.52 15.34
N ALA A 26 -8.25 -10.15 16.18
CA ALA A 26 -8.70 -10.63 17.49
C ALA A 26 -9.11 -9.49 18.43
N GLY A 27 -8.37 -8.38 18.44
CA GLY A 27 -8.67 -7.21 19.25
C GLY A 27 -10.00 -6.58 18.88
N ILE A 28 -10.25 -6.38 17.58
CA ILE A 28 -11.51 -5.81 17.10
C ILE A 28 -12.70 -6.73 17.42
N LYS A 29 -12.54 -8.04 17.27
CA LYS A 29 -13.58 -9.02 17.67
C LYS A 29 -13.89 -8.96 19.17
N ILE A 30 -12.89 -8.74 20.03
CA ILE A 30 -13.09 -8.58 21.48
C ILE A 30 -13.87 -7.30 21.80
N MET A 31 -13.67 -6.20 21.04
CA MET A 31 -14.38 -4.93 21.24
C MET A 31 -15.88 -5.00 20.90
N GLY A 32 -16.30 -6.03 20.16
CA GLY A 32 -17.71 -6.35 19.92
C GLY A 32 -18.37 -5.54 18.79
N ALA A 33 -19.67 -5.82 18.60
CA ALA A 33 -20.46 -5.33 17.46
C ALA A 33 -20.58 -3.79 17.41
N ASP A 34 -20.75 -3.13 18.55
CA ASP A 34 -20.91 -1.66 18.60
C ASP A 34 -19.68 -0.94 18.02
N THR A 35 -18.48 -1.46 18.29
CA THR A 35 -17.23 -0.90 17.76
C THR A 35 -17.12 -1.16 16.26
N GLN A 36 -17.50 -2.35 15.82
CA GLN A 36 -17.51 -2.71 14.39
C GLN A 36 -18.48 -1.81 13.62
N GLU A 37 -19.69 -1.58 14.15
CA GLU A 37 -20.69 -0.69 13.53
C GLU A 37 -20.20 0.76 13.44
N ARG A 38 -19.53 1.27 14.47
CA ARG A 38 -18.93 2.62 14.44
C ARG A 38 -17.81 2.73 13.41
N LEU A 39 -16.97 1.71 13.28
CA LEU A 39 -15.91 1.67 12.25
C LEU A 39 -16.53 1.59 10.85
N PHE A 40 -17.54 0.75 10.67
CA PHE A 40 -18.28 0.63 9.41
C PHE A 40 -18.94 1.96 9.01
N SER A 41 -19.66 2.60 9.94
CA SER A 41 -20.36 3.86 9.67
C SER A 41 -19.39 4.99 9.29
N ALA A 42 -18.20 5.02 9.91
CA ALA A 42 -17.21 6.06 9.64
C ALA A 42 -16.66 6.04 8.19
N VAL A 43 -16.76 4.92 7.48
CA VAL A 43 -16.29 4.74 6.10
C VAL A 43 -17.38 4.19 5.17
N SER A 44 -18.66 4.34 5.55
CA SER A 44 -19.81 3.91 4.74
C SER A 44 -19.86 4.64 3.39
N ASN A 45 -19.46 5.91 3.35
CA ASN A 45 -19.30 6.66 2.12
C ASN A 45 -17.97 6.26 1.44
N PRO A 46 -17.98 5.81 0.17
CA PRO A 46 -16.77 5.37 -0.54
C PRO A 46 -15.68 6.44 -0.64
N ILE A 47 -16.07 7.73 -0.78
CA ILE A 47 -15.10 8.83 -0.85
C ILE A 47 -14.50 9.10 0.53
N ALA A 48 -15.28 9.00 1.61
CA ALA A 48 -14.75 9.05 2.96
C ALA A 48 -13.76 7.90 3.20
N GLY A 49 -14.10 6.67 2.77
CA GLY A 49 -13.20 5.52 2.80
C GLY A 49 -11.89 5.76 2.03
N LEU A 50 -11.98 6.30 0.81
CA LEU A 50 -10.80 6.71 0.02
C LEU A 50 -9.92 7.69 0.80
N CYS A 51 -10.52 8.74 1.37
CA CYS A 51 -9.81 9.76 2.15
C CYS A 51 -9.15 9.17 3.40
N VAL A 52 -9.83 8.28 4.11
CA VAL A 52 -9.26 7.55 5.26
C VAL A 52 -8.08 6.70 4.83
N GLY A 53 -8.17 6.03 3.68
CA GLY A 53 -7.05 5.26 3.10
C GLY A 53 -5.83 6.12 2.78
N ILE A 54 -6.03 7.31 2.19
CA ILE A 54 -4.96 8.29 1.93
C ILE A 54 -4.32 8.73 3.25
N LEU A 55 -5.11 9.24 4.20
CA LEU A 55 -4.63 9.74 5.49
C LEU A 55 -3.91 8.66 6.30
N GLY A 56 -4.47 7.46 6.38
CA GLY A 56 -3.86 6.33 7.08
C GLY A 56 -2.47 6.02 6.53
N THR A 57 -2.32 6.01 5.20
CA THR A 57 -1.03 5.74 4.56
C THR A 57 -0.04 6.89 4.74
N VAL A 58 -0.49 8.13 4.63
CA VAL A 58 0.35 9.32 4.85
C VAL A 58 0.85 9.40 6.29
N LEU A 59 0.00 9.08 7.27
CA LEU A 59 0.38 9.10 8.70
C LEU A 59 1.38 7.98 9.04
N VAL A 60 1.12 6.78 8.52
CA VAL A 60 1.97 5.60 8.78
C VAL A 60 3.22 5.58 7.89
N GLN A 61 3.23 6.35 6.79
CA GLN A 61 4.28 6.36 5.74
C GLN A 61 4.52 4.97 5.13
N SER A 62 3.49 4.10 5.13
CA SER A 62 3.56 2.73 4.63
C SER A 62 2.21 2.23 4.15
N SER A 63 2.04 2.12 2.82
CA SER A 63 0.83 1.51 2.25
C SER A 63 0.71 0.02 2.57
N SER A 64 1.83 -0.70 2.68
CA SER A 64 1.83 -2.10 3.09
C SER A 64 1.24 -2.28 4.49
N ALA A 65 1.59 -1.39 5.44
CA ALA A 65 1.00 -1.41 6.77
C ALA A 65 -0.48 -1.01 6.74
N SER A 66 -0.82 0.07 6.03
CA SER A 66 -2.21 0.54 5.92
C SER A 66 -3.13 -0.51 5.28
N THR A 67 -2.71 -1.13 4.18
CA THR A 67 -3.50 -2.19 3.54
C THR A 67 -3.61 -3.44 4.39
N SER A 68 -2.57 -3.78 5.17
CA SER A 68 -2.63 -4.89 6.13
C SER A 68 -3.61 -4.64 7.27
N VAL A 69 -3.70 -3.39 7.74
CA VAL A 69 -4.73 -2.97 8.73
C VAL A 69 -6.12 -3.09 8.11
N ILE A 70 -6.33 -2.61 6.88
CA ILE A 70 -7.62 -2.73 6.17
C ILE A 70 -8.02 -4.20 6.04
N VAL A 71 -7.09 -5.07 5.63
CA VAL A 71 -7.31 -6.53 5.56
C VAL A 71 -7.69 -7.11 6.92
N GLY A 72 -7.04 -6.67 8.00
CA GLY A 72 -7.37 -7.07 9.38
C GLY A 72 -8.75 -6.59 9.84
N LEU A 73 -9.16 -5.37 9.47
CA LEU A 73 -10.51 -4.83 9.73
C LEU A 73 -11.59 -5.66 9.02
N VAL A 74 -11.35 -6.06 7.77
CA VAL A 74 -12.26 -6.94 7.02
C VAL A 74 -12.29 -8.33 7.67
N ALA A 75 -11.15 -8.88 8.07
CA ALA A 75 -11.07 -10.16 8.76
C ALA A 75 -11.84 -10.20 10.07
N SER A 76 -11.90 -9.08 10.77
CA SER A 76 -12.65 -8.96 12.03
C SER A 76 -14.16 -8.83 11.82
N GLY A 77 -14.61 -8.55 10.59
CA GLY A 77 -16.00 -8.24 10.27
C GLY A 77 -16.38 -6.76 10.50
N ALA A 78 -15.39 -5.91 10.88
CA ALA A 78 -15.63 -4.48 11.07
C ALA A 78 -15.83 -3.70 9.75
N LEU A 79 -15.36 -4.24 8.64
CA LEU A 79 -15.54 -3.68 7.31
C LEU A 79 -15.96 -4.77 6.32
N GLY A 80 -16.81 -4.41 5.36
CA GLY A 80 -17.08 -5.23 4.18
C GLY A 80 -16.10 -4.93 3.06
N VAL A 81 -16.13 -5.77 2.02
CA VAL A 81 -15.29 -5.60 0.81
C VAL A 81 -15.59 -4.25 0.14
N GLU A 82 -16.86 -3.85 0.09
CA GLU A 82 -17.31 -2.61 -0.57
C GLU A 82 -16.71 -1.34 0.06
N GLN A 83 -16.53 -1.32 1.39
CA GLN A 83 -15.89 -0.22 2.10
C GLN A 83 -14.37 -0.28 2.00
N ALA A 84 -13.80 -1.48 2.01
CA ALA A 84 -12.38 -1.70 2.00
C ALA A 84 -11.73 -1.36 0.65
N VAL A 85 -12.40 -1.60 -0.49
CA VAL A 85 -11.85 -1.34 -1.83
C VAL A 85 -11.50 0.14 -2.04
N PRO A 86 -12.41 1.12 -1.77
CA PRO A 86 -12.05 2.54 -1.82
C PRO A 86 -10.91 2.93 -0.86
N MET A 87 -10.86 2.34 0.33
CA MET A 87 -9.77 2.59 1.29
C MET A 87 -8.42 2.11 0.74
N VAL A 88 -8.38 0.95 0.11
CA VAL A 88 -7.16 0.41 -0.54
C VAL A 88 -6.73 1.28 -1.72
N MET A 89 -7.68 1.76 -2.53
CA MET A 89 -7.38 2.74 -3.59
C MET A 89 -6.78 4.03 -3.02
N GLY A 90 -7.32 4.51 -1.90
CA GLY A 90 -6.77 5.66 -1.17
C GLY A 90 -5.37 5.40 -0.63
N ALA A 91 -5.12 4.23 -0.06
CA ALA A 91 -3.79 3.84 0.40
C ALA A 91 -2.75 3.85 -0.73
N ASN A 92 -3.16 3.51 -1.95
CA ASN A 92 -2.30 3.60 -3.14
C ASN A 92 -1.90 5.06 -3.46
N ILE A 93 -2.86 5.99 -3.40
CA ILE A 93 -2.55 7.44 -3.55
C ILE A 93 -1.62 7.90 -2.43
N GLY A 94 -1.93 7.57 -1.17
CA GLY A 94 -1.12 8.00 -0.02
C GLY A 94 0.35 7.55 -0.06
N THR A 95 0.65 6.44 -0.74
CA THR A 95 2.01 5.91 -0.88
C THR A 95 2.99 6.90 -1.51
N THR A 96 2.50 7.72 -2.43
CA THR A 96 3.35 8.54 -3.29
C THR A 96 3.90 9.79 -2.60
N VAL A 97 3.31 10.19 -1.46
CA VAL A 97 3.78 11.34 -0.66
C VAL A 97 5.26 11.23 -0.31
N THR A 98 5.76 10.04 0.00
CA THR A 98 7.16 9.80 0.35
C THR A 98 8.10 10.21 -0.79
N ASN A 99 7.77 9.85 -2.02
CA ASN A 99 8.56 10.22 -3.20
C ASN A 99 8.59 11.73 -3.41
N THR A 100 7.43 12.37 -3.25
CA THR A 100 7.31 13.82 -3.41
C THR A 100 8.13 14.54 -2.34
N LEU A 101 8.13 14.06 -1.09
CA LEU A 101 9.01 14.58 -0.02
C LEU A 101 10.50 14.38 -0.35
N VAL A 102 10.90 13.20 -0.86
CA VAL A 102 12.29 12.94 -1.27
C VAL A 102 12.74 13.91 -2.36
N SER A 103 11.86 14.22 -3.34
CA SER A 103 12.17 15.15 -4.42
C SER A 103 12.46 16.58 -3.91
N LEU A 104 11.88 17.00 -2.78
CA LEU A 104 12.15 18.30 -2.15
C LEU A 104 13.61 18.44 -1.67
N GLY A 105 14.32 17.31 -1.48
CA GLY A 105 15.76 17.31 -1.19
C GLY A 105 16.60 17.97 -2.29
N HIS A 106 16.10 18.02 -3.53
CA HIS A 106 16.75 18.62 -4.70
C HIS A 106 16.33 20.07 -4.95
N VAL A 107 15.52 20.68 -4.07
CA VAL A 107 14.90 22.00 -4.27
C VAL A 107 15.90 23.16 -4.52
N ARG A 108 17.15 23.00 -4.09
CA ARG A 108 18.17 24.03 -4.27
C ARG A 108 18.65 24.20 -5.71
N GLN A 109 18.63 23.13 -6.50
CA GLN A 109 19.09 23.12 -7.90
C GLN A 109 17.88 22.96 -8.84
N SER A 110 17.46 24.03 -9.49
CA SER A 110 16.21 24.08 -10.26
C SER A 110 16.11 23.00 -11.34
N ALA A 111 17.19 22.69 -12.06
CA ALA A 111 17.19 21.66 -13.10
C ALA A 111 17.05 20.24 -12.55
N GLU A 112 17.74 19.94 -11.43
CA GLU A 112 17.61 18.66 -10.72
C GLU A 112 16.23 18.52 -10.08
N PHE A 113 15.77 19.59 -9.43
CA PHE A 113 14.45 19.61 -8.80
C PHE A 113 13.34 19.38 -9.80
N LYS A 114 13.39 20.00 -10.99
CA LYS A 114 12.41 19.76 -12.05
C LYS A 114 12.31 18.27 -12.39
N ARG A 115 13.45 17.61 -12.62
CA ARG A 115 13.48 16.18 -12.96
C ARG A 115 13.05 15.29 -11.80
N ALA A 116 13.55 15.57 -10.58
CA ALA A 116 13.20 14.86 -9.37
C ALA A 116 11.69 14.93 -9.07
N PHE A 117 11.13 16.15 -9.13
CA PHE A 117 9.72 16.38 -8.81
C PHE A 117 8.80 15.76 -9.86
N ALA A 118 9.15 15.83 -11.16
CA ALA A 118 8.42 15.13 -12.19
C ALA A 118 8.43 13.61 -12.00
N ALA A 119 9.60 13.04 -11.66
CA ALA A 119 9.75 11.60 -11.41
C ALA A 119 8.98 11.14 -10.15
N ALA A 120 8.84 12.00 -9.14
CA ALA A 120 8.03 11.73 -7.98
C ALA A 120 6.53 11.78 -8.31
N THR A 121 6.09 12.88 -8.94
CA THR A 121 4.66 13.17 -9.13
C THR A 121 4.02 12.40 -10.29
N VAL A 122 4.78 11.79 -11.21
CA VAL A 122 4.20 10.90 -12.24
C VAL A 122 3.45 9.73 -11.60
N HIS A 123 3.93 9.24 -10.47
CA HIS A 123 3.27 8.20 -9.68
C HIS A 123 1.96 8.72 -9.06
N ASP A 124 1.98 9.94 -8.51
CA ASP A 124 0.79 10.60 -7.96
C ASP A 124 -0.31 10.72 -9.03
N PHE A 125 0.05 11.31 -10.18
CA PHE A 125 -0.90 11.53 -11.27
C PHE A 125 -1.45 10.22 -11.85
N PHE A 126 -0.63 9.17 -11.91
CA PHE A 126 -1.15 7.86 -12.32
C PHE A 126 -2.18 7.34 -11.33
N ASN A 127 -1.85 7.32 -10.03
CA ASN A 127 -2.76 6.78 -9.01
C ASN A 127 -4.05 7.61 -8.91
N VAL A 128 -3.95 8.92 -8.97
CA VAL A 128 -5.13 9.81 -8.97
C VAL A 128 -5.99 9.57 -10.20
N LEU A 129 -5.39 9.49 -11.39
CA LEU A 129 -6.13 9.22 -12.62
C LEU A 129 -6.79 7.83 -12.59
N ALA A 130 -6.05 6.82 -12.13
CA ALA A 130 -6.57 5.46 -11.98
C ALA A 130 -7.78 5.43 -11.04
N VAL A 131 -7.68 6.07 -9.87
CA VAL A 131 -8.78 6.15 -8.90
C VAL A 131 -9.95 6.94 -9.47
N SER A 132 -9.69 8.10 -10.13
CA SER A 132 -10.74 8.95 -10.69
C SER A 132 -11.58 8.25 -11.76
N ILE A 133 -10.98 7.31 -12.49
CA ILE A 133 -11.68 6.52 -13.51
C ILE A 133 -12.27 5.24 -12.91
N LEU A 134 -11.47 4.48 -12.17
CA LEU A 134 -11.85 3.14 -11.73
C LEU A 134 -12.77 3.14 -10.52
N LEU A 135 -12.70 4.12 -9.62
CA LEU A 135 -13.61 4.18 -8.47
C LEU A 135 -15.08 4.38 -8.88
N PRO A 136 -15.45 5.34 -9.74
CA PRO A 136 -16.82 5.43 -10.24
C PRO A 136 -17.31 4.15 -10.94
N ILE A 137 -16.45 3.53 -11.75
CA ILE A 137 -16.76 2.28 -12.43
C ILE A 137 -16.96 1.14 -11.41
N GLU A 138 -16.13 1.09 -10.37
CA GLU A 138 -16.27 0.11 -9.29
C GLU A 138 -17.57 0.29 -8.52
N LEU A 139 -17.95 1.52 -8.23
CA LEU A 139 -19.19 1.80 -7.48
C LEU A 139 -20.46 1.41 -8.25
N ILE A 140 -20.42 1.47 -9.59
CA ILE A 140 -21.58 1.16 -10.46
C ILE A 140 -21.57 -0.31 -10.87
N PHE A 141 -20.46 -0.82 -11.37
CA PHE A 141 -20.35 -2.12 -12.04
C PHE A 141 -19.60 -3.19 -11.23
N LYS A 142 -18.88 -2.78 -10.18
CA LYS A 142 -18.08 -3.65 -9.29
C LYS A 142 -17.10 -4.60 -10.02
N PRO A 143 -16.36 -4.16 -11.07
CA PRO A 143 -15.48 -5.06 -11.80
C PRO A 143 -14.27 -5.50 -10.98
N ILE A 144 -13.71 -4.63 -10.13
CA ILE A 144 -12.51 -4.92 -9.34
C ILE A 144 -12.86 -5.90 -8.23
N SER A 145 -13.89 -5.61 -7.45
CA SER A 145 -14.37 -6.52 -6.38
C SER A 145 -14.93 -7.80 -6.95
N GLY A 146 -15.62 -7.75 -8.10
CA GLY A 146 -16.19 -8.93 -8.79
C GLY A 146 -15.08 -9.89 -9.26
N ILE A 147 -14.06 -9.39 -9.97
CA ILE A 147 -12.92 -10.20 -10.40
C ILE A 147 -12.15 -10.75 -9.19
N ALA A 148 -11.90 -9.91 -8.19
CA ALA A 148 -11.22 -10.32 -6.97
C ALA A 148 -11.97 -11.41 -6.22
N LYS A 149 -13.29 -11.29 -6.12
CA LYS A 149 -14.17 -12.30 -5.51
C LYS A 149 -14.13 -13.60 -6.30
N TRP A 150 -14.26 -13.55 -7.62
CA TRP A 150 -14.16 -14.73 -8.48
C TRP A 150 -12.82 -15.46 -8.31
N ILE A 151 -11.69 -14.73 -8.28
CA ILE A 151 -10.38 -15.34 -8.04
C ILE A 151 -10.31 -15.92 -6.62
N SER A 152 -10.84 -15.21 -5.62
CA SER A 152 -10.89 -15.69 -4.24
C SER A 152 -11.66 -16.99 -4.12
N GLU A 153 -12.84 -17.08 -4.73
CA GLU A 153 -13.68 -18.29 -4.77
C GLU A 153 -12.99 -19.45 -5.48
N LEU A 154 -12.23 -19.18 -6.55
CA LEU A 154 -11.45 -20.18 -7.25
C LEU A 154 -10.31 -20.76 -6.39
N LEU A 155 -9.69 -19.93 -5.56
CA LEU A 155 -8.57 -20.33 -4.68
C LEU A 155 -9.05 -21.04 -3.40
N VAL A 156 -10.20 -20.62 -2.87
CA VAL A 156 -10.74 -21.11 -1.59
C VAL A 156 -11.74 -22.23 -1.77
N GLY A 157 -12.34 -22.34 -2.96
CA GLY A 157 -13.47 -23.21 -3.28
C GLY A 157 -14.82 -22.50 -3.13
N SER A 158 -15.72 -22.74 -4.09
CA SER A 158 -17.03 -22.08 -4.25
C SER A 158 -18.13 -22.64 -3.34
N GLY A 159 -17.83 -23.02 -2.10
CA GLY A 159 -18.79 -23.76 -1.28
C GLY A 159 -19.08 -23.21 0.11
N GLY A 160 -18.68 -21.98 0.45
CA GLY A 160 -18.92 -21.46 1.80
C GLY A 160 -18.18 -22.25 2.90
N THR A 161 -17.25 -23.13 2.50
CA THR A 161 -16.40 -23.86 3.44
C THR A 161 -15.50 -22.87 4.16
N GLU A 162 -15.38 -23.01 5.48
CA GLU A 162 -14.48 -22.21 6.28
C GLU A 162 -13.10 -22.16 5.64
N TRP A 163 -12.67 -20.95 5.26
CA TRP A 163 -11.29 -20.72 4.82
C TRP A 163 -10.32 -21.14 5.94
N LYS A 164 -9.76 -22.34 5.79
CA LYS A 164 -8.74 -22.85 6.71
C LYS A 164 -7.36 -22.41 6.23
N SER A 165 -7.02 -21.14 6.49
CA SER A 165 -5.67 -20.68 6.23
C SER A 165 -4.67 -21.60 6.93
N PRO A 166 -3.68 -22.16 6.21
CA PRO A 166 -2.64 -22.98 6.84
C PRO A 166 -1.83 -22.19 7.88
N VAL A 167 -1.74 -20.88 7.70
CA VAL A 167 -0.98 -19.96 8.55
C VAL A 167 -1.73 -19.67 9.85
N LYS A 168 -3.07 -19.70 9.86
CA LYS A 168 -3.90 -19.42 11.04
C LYS A 168 -3.53 -20.28 12.24
N LYS A 169 -3.21 -21.56 11.99
CA LYS A 169 -2.77 -22.47 13.08
C LYS A 169 -1.48 -22.00 13.73
N TRP A 170 -0.55 -21.48 12.94
CA TRP A 170 0.77 -21.06 13.42
C TRP A 170 0.72 -19.77 14.24
N VAL A 171 -0.20 -18.85 13.91
CA VAL A 171 -0.32 -17.57 14.62
C VAL A 171 -1.26 -17.63 15.82
N LYS A 172 -2.07 -18.70 15.95
CA LYS A 172 -3.06 -18.84 17.01
C LYS A 172 -2.45 -18.81 18.42
N GLU A 173 -1.37 -19.55 18.63
CA GLU A 173 -0.72 -19.63 19.95
C GLU A 173 -0.12 -18.28 20.38
N PRO A 174 0.72 -17.59 19.60
CA PRO A 174 1.23 -16.28 19.97
C PRO A 174 0.14 -15.24 20.22
N VAL A 175 -0.95 -15.26 19.46
CA VAL A 175 -2.11 -14.38 19.71
C VAL A 175 -2.80 -14.76 21.03
N GLY A 176 -2.85 -16.06 21.36
CA GLY A 176 -3.31 -16.54 22.67
C GLY A 176 -2.46 -15.98 23.80
N TRP A 177 -1.14 -16.08 23.71
CA TRP A 177 -0.21 -15.54 24.72
C TRP A 177 -0.37 -14.03 24.92
N LEU A 178 -0.63 -13.28 23.85
CA LEU A 178 -0.91 -11.83 23.95
C LEU A 178 -2.24 -11.56 24.67
N LYS A 179 -3.26 -12.39 24.45
CA LYS A 179 -4.54 -12.29 25.18
C LYS A 179 -4.36 -12.57 26.67
N ASP A 180 -3.64 -13.63 26.99
CA ASP A 180 -3.36 -14.04 28.36
C ASP A 180 -2.50 -12.99 29.09
N LEU A 181 -1.55 -12.38 28.38
CA LEU A 181 -0.75 -11.27 28.90
C LEU A 181 -1.63 -10.10 29.35
N TRP A 182 -2.56 -9.67 28.50
CA TRP A 182 -3.46 -8.56 28.84
C TRP A 182 -4.46 -8.94 29.92
N ASP A 183 -4.88 -10.22 30.03
CA ASP A 183 -5.69 -10.72 31.15
C ASP A 183 -4.94 -10.62 32.46
N GLN A 184 -3.65 -10.98 32.51
CA GLN A 184 -2.81 -10.86 33.70
C GLN A 184 -2.67 -9.42 34.20
N PHE A 185 -2.71 -8.43 33.27
CA PHE A 185 -2.74 -7.00 33.62
C PHE A 185 -4.15 -6.50 33.99
N GLY A 186 -5.14 -7.37 34.10
CA GLY A 186 -6.52 -7.01 34.46
C GLY A 186 -7.32 -6.33 33.34
N ALA A 187 -6.84 -6.38 32.09
CA ALA A 187 -7.56 -5.80 30.98
C ALA A 187 -8.75 -6.68 30.56
N SER A 188 -9.93 -6.08 30.37
CA SER A 188 -11.16 -6.79 30.00
C SER A 188 -11.96 -5.99 28.97
N GLY A 189 -12.87 -6.66 28.27
CA GLY A 189 -13.79 -6.04 27.32
C GLY A 189 -13.11 -5.15 26.29
N ASN A 190 -13.62 -3.94 26.09
CA ASN A 190 -13.11 -2.98 25.11
C ASN A 190 -11.65 -2.55 25.36
N VAL A 191 -11.23 -2.48 26.63
CA VAL A 191 -9.84 -2.13 26.97
C VAL A 191 -8.88 -3.22 26.48
N LYS A 192 -9.19 -4.49 26.74
CA LYS A 192 -8.40 -5.63 26.23
C LYS A 192 -8.36 -5.63 24.70
N GLY A 193 -9.52 -5.42 24.06
CA GLY A 193 -9.60 -5.32 22.61
C GLY A 193 -8.73 -4.19 22.04
N ALA A 194 -8.79 -3.00 22.63
CA ALA A 194 -7.97 -1.85 22.23
C ALA A 194 -6.46 -2.11 22.41
N LEU A 195 -6.07 -2.74 23.51
CA LEU A 195 -4.67 -3.12 23.77
C LEU A 195 -4.18 -4.18 22.76
N MET A 196 -5.02 -5.15 22.39
CA MET A 196 -4.71 -6.13 21.36
C MET A 196 -4.56 -5.47 19.98
N VAL A 197 -5.43 -4.50 19.64
CA VAL A 197 -5.31 -3.71 18.40
C VAL A 197 -4.02 -2.90 18.38
N ALA A 198 -3.73 -2.17 19.46
CA ALA A 198 -2.53 -1.36 19.57
C ALA A 198 -1.26 -2.24 19.49
N THR A 199 -1.22 -3.35 20.21
CA THR A 199 -0.10 -4.30 20.15
C THR A 199 0.07 -4.90 18.77
N GLY A 200 -1.02 -5.32 18.14
CA GLY A 200 -1.02 -5.85 16.78
C GLY A 200 -0.49 -4.82 15.77
N LEU A 201 -0.94 -3.57 15.87
CA LEU A 201 -0.47 -2.48 15.01
C LEU A 201 1.04 -2.22 15.20
N VAL A 202 1.52 -2.14 16.43
CA VAL A 202 2.95 -1.94 16.74
C VAL A 202 3.79 -3.10 16.17
N ILE A 203 3.34 -4.34 16.34
CA ILE A 203 4.01 -5.52 15.78
C ILE A 203 4.05 -5.44 14.25
N VAL A 204 2.94 -5.11 13.57
CA VAL A 204 2.89 -4.94 12.11
C VAL A 204 3.91 -3.90 11.64
N LEU A 205 3.90 -2.71 12.27
CA LEU A 205 4.79 -1.61 11.89
C LEU A 205 6.26 -1.96 12.08
N ILE A 206 6.63 -2.52 13.23
CA ILE A 206 8.02 -2.91 13.54
C ILE A 206 8.46 -4.05 12.61
N ALA A 207 7.64 -5.07 12.44
CA ALA A 207 7.96 -6.22 11.59
C ALA A 207 8.21 -5.76 10.14
N LEU A 208 7.31 -4.98 9.54
CA LEU A 208 7.48 -4.48 8.17
C LEU A 208 8.69 -3.55 8.03
N ALA A 209 8.94 -2.65 8.98
CA ALA A 209 10.11 -1.78 8.96
C ALA A 209 11.42 -2.60 9.00
N LEU A 210 11.48 -3.62 9.84
CA LEU A 210 12.65 -4.48 9.97
C LEU A 210 12.79 -5.44 8.78
N VAL A 211 11.70 -5.99 8.22
CA VAL A 211 11.71 -6.76 6.97
C VAL A 211 12.31 -5.91 5.86
N THR A 212 11.78 -4.72 5.65
CA THR A 212 12.25 -3.77 4.62
C THR A 212 13.72 -3.45 4.78
N LYS A 213 14.19 -3.14 6.00
CA LYS A 213 15.61 -2.86 6.30
C LYS A 213 16.52 -4.03 5.95
N ASN A 214 16.14 -5.25 6.35
CA ASN A 214 16.96 -6.45 6.12
C ASN A 214 16.90 -6.91 4.66
N MET A 215 15.73 -6.83 4.01
CA MET A 215 15.59 -7.16 2.59
C MET A 215 16.40 -6.22 1.70
N LYS A 216 16.34 -4.89 1.96
CA LYS A 216 17.18 -3.92 1.26
C LYS A 216 18.67 -4.32 1.33
N ALA A 217 19.16 -4.72 2.49
CA ALA A 217 20.56 -5.13 2.65
C ALA A 217 20.90 -6.48 1.98
N LEU A 218 19.91 -7.39 1.84
CA LEU A 218 20.09 -8.67 1.14
C LEU A 218 20.15 -8.51 -0.38
N VAL A 219 19.39 -7.57 -0.94
CA VAL A 219 19.21 -7.45 -2.39
C VAL A 219 19.86 -6.22 -3.02
N ALA A 220 20.57 -5.38 -2.25
CA ALA A 220 21.16 -4.12 -2.71
C ALA A 220 21.94 -4.24 -4.03
N ALA A 221 22.86 -5.21 -4.13
CA ALA A 221 23.66 -5.45 -5.33
C ALA A 221 22.82 -5.94 -6.53
N ARG A 222 21.67 -6.58 -6.28
CA ARG A 222 20.74 -7.01 -7.34
C ARG A 222 19.90 -5.85 -7.83
N ILE A 223 19.46 -4.96 -6.91
CA ILE A 223 18.73 -3.74 -7.24
C ILE A 223 19.58 -2.87 -8.18
N GLU A 224 20.86 -2.64 -7.84
CA GLU A 224 21.77 -1.85 -8.66
C GLU A 224 21.92 -2.41 -10.07
N ARG A 225 22.11 -3.74 -10.20
CA ARG A 225 22.18 -4.41 -11.52
C ARG A 225 20.88 -4.30 -12.30
N SER A 226 19.74 -4.44 -11.64
CA SER A 226 18.41 -4.32 -12.27
C SER A 226 18.15 -2.91 -12.74
N LEU A 227 18.52 -1.90 -11.95
CA LEU A 227 18.42 -0.49 -12.35
C LEU A 227 19.30 -0.19 -13.55
N ASN A 228 20.54 -0.70 -13.59
CA ASN A 228 21.44 -0.55 -14.73
C ASN A 228 20.86 -1.20 -16.01
N ALA A 229 20.12 -2.31 -15.89
CA ALA A 229 19.40 -2.90 -17.03
C ALA A 229 18.26 -2.01 -17.54
N ILE A 230 17.62 -1.22 -16.67
CA ILE A 230 16.58 -0.24 -17.06
C ILE A 230 17.22 0.98 -17.73
N LEU A 231 18.42 1.37 -17.30
CA LEU A 231 19.20 2.47 -17.90
C LEU A 231 19.67 2.12 -19.30
N GLY A 232 19.80 0.82 -19.62
CA GLY A 232 19.92 0.32 -20.97
C GLY A 232 18.58 0.48 -21.74
N LYS A 233 18.54 0.19 -23.02
CA LYS A 233 17.35 0.30 -23.90
C LYS A 233 16.25 -0.73 -23.59
N ALA A 234 15.99 -1.07 -22.33
CA ALA A 234 14.94 -2.00 -21.94
C ALA A 234 13.55 -1.38 -22.20
N GLY A 235 12.67 -2.13 -22.83
CA GLY A 235 11.29 -1.69 -23.06
C GLY A 235 10.50 -1.50 -21.77
N GLY A 236 9.40 -0.73 -21.82
CA GLY A 236 8.56 -0.41 -20.67
C GLY A 236 8.07 -1.64 -19.87
N LEU A 237 7.85 -2.77 -20.55
CA LEU A 237 7.45 -4.03 -19.87
C LEU A 237 8.57 -4.57 -18.97
N VAL A 238 9.83 -4.54 -19.42
CA VAL A 238 10.97 -4.97 -18.60
C VAL A 238 11.13 -4.07 -17.37
N ALA A 239 10.99 -2.76 -17.56
CA ALA A 239 11.04 -1.80 -16.44
C ALA A 239 9.92 -2.04 -15.42
N LEU A 240 8.71 -2.35 -15.88
CA LEU A 240 7.57 -2.72 -15.03
C LEU A 240 7.86 -4.00 -14.23
N LEU A 241 8.33 -5.06 -14.89
CA LEU A 241 8.70 -6.33 -14.23
C LEU A 241 9.80 -6.12 -13.20
N VAL A 242 10.81 -5.31 -13.50
CA VAL A 242 11.85 -4.94 -12.53
C VAL A 242 11.24 -4.22 -11.32
N GLY A 243 10.31 -3.28 -11.53
CA GLY A 243 9.58 -2.62 -10.45
C GLY A 243 8.85 -3.61 -9.55
N ILE A 244 8.15 -4.59 -10.14
CA ILE A 244 7.47 -5.67 -9.41
C ILE A 244 8.49 -6.47 -8.57
N ILE A 245 9.51 -7.01 -9.22
CA ILE A 245 10.49 -7.91 -8.58
C ILE A 245 11.24 -7.20 -7.46
N VAL A 246 11.70 -5.97 -7.71
CA VAL A 246 12.43 -5.18 -6.70
C VAL A 246 11.52 -4.88 -5.51
N THR A 247 10.26 -4.49 -5.74
CA THR A 247 9.33 -4.17 -4.66
C THR A 247 8.95 -5.39 -3.84
N ILE A 248 8.70 -6.54 -4.47
CA ILE A 248 8.48 -7.81 -3.75
C ILE A 248 9.72 -8.16 -2.91
N ALA A 249 10.91 -8.01 -3.49
CA ALA A 249 12.16 -8.33 -2.79
C ALA A 249 12.45 -7.38 -1.62
N VAL A 250 12.13 -6.07 -1.75
CA VAL A 250 12.36 -5.06 -0.70
C VAL A 250 11.19 -4.96 0.26
N GLN A 251 10.00 -5.43 -0.13
CA GLN A 251 8.73 -5.27 0.61
C GLN A 251 8.37 -3.79 0.85
N SER A 252 8.78 -2.90 -0.06
CA SER A 252 8.50 -1.46 0.03
C SER A 252 8.56 -0.80 -1.33
N SER A 253 7.41 -0.36 -1.84
CA SER A 253 7.34 0.45 -3.07
C SER A 253 7.99 1.82 -2.90
N SER A 254 7.83 2.45 -1.72
CA SER A 254 8.45 3.75 -1.44
C SER A 254 9.97 3.70 -1.55
N ILE A 255 10.63 2.61 -1.12
CA ILE A 255 12.08 2.46 -1.30
C ILE A 255 12.41 2.24 -2.78
N THR A 256 11.67 1.36 -3.48
CA THR A 256 11.89 1.10 -4.91
C THR A 256 11.81 2.39 -5.72
N THR A 257 10.78 3.19 -5.47
CA THR A 257 10.52 4.43 -6.23
C THR A 257 11.41 5.59 -5.78
N SER A 258 11.75 5.71 -4.49
CA SER A 258 12.65 6.76 -3.99
C SER A 258 14.06 6.67 -4.58
N ILE A 259 14.53 5.47 -4.95
CA ILE A 259 15.84 5.31 -5.61
C ILE A 259 15.83 5.92 -7.03
N LEU A 260 14.67 5.98 -7.68
CA LEU A 260 14.54 6.56 -9.02
C LEU A 260 14.68 8.10 -9.00
N ILE A 261 14.35 8.74 -7.87
CA ILE A 261 14.33 10.20 -7.74
C ILE A 261 15.72 10.82 -7.96
N PRO A 262 16.80 10.44 -7.21
CA PRO A 262 18.13 10.97 -7.45
C PRO A 262 18.69 10.61 -8.83
N LEU A 263 18.37 9.43 -9.38
CA LEU A 263 18.78 9.05 -10.74
C LEU A 263 18.13 9.95 -11.81
N SER A 264 16.86 10.28 -11.61
CA SER A 264 16.14 11.21 -12.48
C SER A 264 16.65 12.64 -12.28
N ALA A 265 16.92 13.09 -11.06
CA ALA A 265 17.53 14.38 -10.75
C ALA A 265 18.85 14.58 -11.49
N ALA A 266 19.74 13.61 -11.43
CA ALA A 266 21.02 13.60 -12.14
C ALA A 266 20.88 13.52 -13.67
N GLY A 267 19.68 13.24 -14.21
CA GLY A 267 19.46 13.07 -15.64
C GLY A 267 19.91 11.72 -16.21
N VAL A 268 20.28 10.79 -15.34
CA VAL A 268 20.71 9.43 -15.71
C VAL A 268 19.50 8.58 -16.12
N LEU A 269 18.35 8.78 -15.45
CA LEU A 269 17.10 8.08 -15.74
C LEU A 269 16.05 9.07 -16.26
N THR A 270 15.48 8.77 -17.42
CA THR A 270 14.39 9.60 -17.98
C THR A 270 13.07 9.32 -17.25
N LEU A 271 12.18 10.31 -17.22
CA LEU A 271 10.83 10.16 -16.65
C LEU A 271 10.06 8.98 -17.26
N ARG A 272 10.16 8.82 -18.59
CA ARG A 272 9.49 7.73 -19.33
C ARG A 272 10.01 6.34 -18.94
N ASN A 273 11.27 6.21 -18.53
CA ASN A 273 11.83 4.95 -18.06
C ASN A 273 11.57 4.73 -16.56
N ALA A 274 11.51 5.78 -15.74
CA ALA A 274 11.13 5.70 -14.34
C ALA A 274 9.67 5.27 -14.15
N TYR A 275 8.78 5.81 -14.98
CA TYR A 275 7.33 5.62 -14.87
C TYR A 275 6.88 4.15 -14.82
N PRO A 276 7.24 3.24 -15.75
CA PRO A 276 6.82 1.84 -15.66
C PRO A 276 7.39 1.11 -14.44
N VAL A 277 8.55 1.52 -13.90
CA VAL A 277 9.08 0.98 -12.64
C VAL A 277 8.17 1.32 -11.46
N THR A 278 7.64 2.55 -11.41
CA THR A 278 6.71 2.96 -10.36
C THR A 278 5.41 2.19 -10.42
N LEU A 279 4.91 1.90 -11.63
CA LEU A 279 3.73 1.06 -11.85
C LEU A 279 3.95 -0.38 -11.38
N GLY A 280 5.10 -0.94 -11.70
CA GLY A 280 5.51 -2.26 -11.21
C GLY A 280 5.61 -2.28 -9.68
N ALA A 281 6.12 -1.21 -9.07
CA ALA A 281 6.19 -1.10 -7.62
C ALA A 281 4.80 -1.11 -6.96
N ASN A 282 3.78 -0.51 -7.57
CA ASN A 282 2.39 -0.62 -7.08
C ASN A 282 1.93 -2.09 -7.03
N VAL A 283 2.11 -2.84 -8.11
CA VAL A 283 1.75 -4.27 -8.15
C VAL A 283 2.56 -5.06 -7.13
N GLY A 284 3.87 -4.81 -7.01
CA GLY A 284 4.73 -5.49 -6.04
C GLY A 284 4.29 -5.31 -4.59
N THR A 285 3.72 -4.15 -4.25
CA THR A 285 3.21 -3.85 -2.90
C THR A 285 2.03 -4.75 -2.51
N THR A 286 1.22 -5.19 -3.47
CA THR A 286 0.02 -5.99 -3.21
C THR A 286 0.34 -7.34 -2.57
N ILE A 287 1.55 -7.87 -2.75
CA ILE A 287 2.00 -9.10 -2.11
C ILE A 287 1.93 -9.02 -0.58
N THR A 288 2.19 -7.84 0.01
CA THR A 288 2.08 -7.69 1.47
C THR A 288 0.62 -7.82 1.94
N ALA A 289 -0.33 -7.28 1.17
CA ALA A 289 -1.76 -7.43 1.47
C ALA A 289 -2.21 -8.91 1.34
N LEU A 290 -1.70 -9.64 0.34
CA LEU A 290 -1.96 -11.07 0.19
C LEU A 290 -1.38 -11.87 1.36
N LEU A 291 -0.16 -11.55 1.82
CA LEU A 291 0.41 -12.17 3.02
C LEU A 291 -0.45 -11.88 4.26
N ALA A 292 -0.94 -10.65 4.44
CA ALA A 292 -1.84 -10.31 5.52
C ALA A 292 -3.15 -11.12 5.46
N ALA A 293 -3.72 -11.28 4.27
CA ALA A 293 -4.93 -12.08 4.06
C ALA A 293 -4.73 -13.56 4.39
N LEU A 294 -3.52 -14.11 4.19
CA LEU A 294 -3.19 -15.48 4.61
C LEU A 294 -3.21 -15.67 6.13
N ALA A 295 -2.93 -14.61 6.91
CA ALA A 295 -3.03 -14.65 8.38
C ALA A 295 -4.46 -14.45 8.87
N ALA A 296 -5.32 -13.92 8.03
CA ALA A 296 -6.71 -13.61 8.33
C ALA A 296 -7.63 -14.83 8.24
N SER A 297 -8.80 -14.74 8.86
CA SER A 297 -9.76 -15.85 8.98
C SER A 297 -10.90 -15.79 7.98
N SER A 298 -10.94 -14.79 7.12
CA SER A 298 -12.11 -14.46 6.29
C SER A 298 -11.77 -14.53 4.80
N PRO A 299 -12.60 -15.17 3.95
CA PRO A 299 -12.46 -15.10 2.51
C PRO A 299 -12.52 -13.68 1.96
N ASP A 300 -13.28 -12.79 2.61
CA ASP A 300 -13.38 -11.39 2.24
C ASP A 300 -12.04 -10.65 2.37
N SER A 301 -11.21 -11.05 3.34
CA SER A 301 -9.84 -10.52 3.46
C SER A 301 -8.98 -10.83 2.25
N LEU A 302 -9.10 -12.06 1.73
CA LEU A 302 -8.42 -12.47 0.49
C LEU A 302 -8.99 -11.70 -0.70
N THR A 303 -10.31 -11.52 -0.75
CA THR A 303 -10.97 -10.73 -1.79
C THR A 303 -10.46 -9.29 -1.81
N VAL A 304 -10.31 -8.62 -0.65
CA VAL A 304 -9.76 -7.26 -0.58
C VAL A 304 -8.29 -7.20 -1.00
N ALA A 305 -7.46 -8.17 -0.60
CA ALA A 305 -6.08 -8.24 -1.04
C ALA A 305 -5.96 -8.48 -2.55
N LEU A 306 -6.81 -9.31 -3.12
CA LEU A 306 -6.92 -9.52 -4.57
C LEU A 306 -7.49 -8.28 -5.28
N ALA A 307 -8.45 -7.57 -4.69
CA ALA A 307 -8.96 -6.31 -5.23
C ALA A 307 -7.86 -5.25 -5.34
N HIS A 308 -6.93 -5.19 -4.37
CA HIS A 308 -5.75 -4.34 -4.46
C HIS A 308 -4.88 -4.69 -5.68
N THR A 309 -4.63 -5.98 -5.91
CA THR A 309 -3.89 -6.45 -7.10
C THR A 309 -4.64 -6.13 -8.39
N THR A 310 -5.93 -6.47 -8.44
CA THR A 310 -6.80 -6.27 -9.60
C THR A 310 -6.90 -4.80 -9.98
N PHE A 311 -7.07 -3.90 -9.00
CA PHE A 311 -7.07 -2.45 -9.21
C PHE A 311 -5.78 -1.98 -9.90
N ASN A 312 -4.61 -2.37 -9.40
CA ASN A 312 -3.34 -1.97 -9.98
C ASN A 312 -3.14 -2.55 -11.39
N VAL A 313 -3.50 -3.81 -11.63
CA VAL A 313 -3.39 -4.46 -12.93
C VAL A 313 -4.34 -3.80 -13.94
N ILE A 314 -5.62 -3.59 -13.59
CA ILE A 314 -6.59 -2.90 -14.46
C ILE A 314 -6.12 -1.48 -14.74
N GLY A 315 -5.63 -0.73 -13.73
CA GLY A 315 -5.08 0.60 -13.91
C GLY A 315 -3.92 0.63 -14.91
N ILE A 316 -3.00 -0.33 -14.84
CA ILE A 316 -1.89 -0.44 -15.81
C ILE A 316 -2.43 -0.78 -17.21
N LEU A 317 -3.32 -1.75 -17.32
CA LEU A 317 -3.88 -2.17 -18.62
C LEU A 317 -4.72 -1.07 -19.27
N SER A 318 -5.49 -0.30 -18.50
CA SER A 318 -6.36 0.75 -19.01
C SER A 318 -5.62 2.08 -19.29
N LEU A 319 -4.60 2.40 -18.51
CA LEU A 319 -3.94 3.71 -18.61
C LEU A 319 -2.54 3.62 -19.24
N TYR A 320 -1.72 2.65 -18.83
CA TYR A 320 -0.35 2.56 -19.33
C TYR A 320 -0.23 1.81 -20.65
N ALA A 321 -1.03 0.75 -20.87
CA ALA A 321 -0.99 -0.01 -22.12
C ALA A 321 -1.53 0.82 -23.31
N LEU A 322 -2.44 1.76 -23.07
CA LEU A 322 -3.00 2.63 -24.11
C LEU A 322 -2.09 3.86 -24.33
N PRO A 323 -1.49 4.07 -25.51
CA PRO A 323 -0.51 5.13 -25.75
C PRO A 323 -0.99 6.52 -25.39
N PHE A 324 -2.26 6.84 -25.67
CA PHE A 324 -2.84 8.14 -25.34
C PHE A 324 -2.89 8.39 -23.83
N PHE A 325 -3.44 7.46 -23.07
CA PHE A 325 -3.58 7.61 -21.62
C PHE A 325 -2.24 7.52 -20.88
N ARG A 326 -1.28 6.76 -21.43
CA ARG A 326 0.07 6.65 -20.85
C ARG A 326 0.81 7.98 -20.74
N GLU A 327 0.59 8.89 -21.68
CA GLU A 327 1.25 10.20 -21.69
C GLU A 327 0.61 11.19 -20.70
N VAL A 328 -0.65 10.99 -20.30
CA VAL A 328 -1.37 11.93 -19.41
C VAL A 328 -0.64 12.16 -18.08
N PRO A 329 -0.27 11.12 -17.30
CA PRO A 329 0.48 11.33 -16.06
C PRO A 329 1.87 11.97 -16.29
N VAL A 330 2.53 11.65 -17.41
CA VAL A 330 3.84 12.20 -17.77
C VAL A 330 3.74 13.71 -18.07
N ILE A 331 2.73 14.11 -18.84
CA ILE A 331 2.46 15.53 -19.15
C ILE A 331 2.11 16.29 -17.88
N ALA A 332 1.19 15.76 -17.07
CA ALA A 332 0.76 16.38 -15.82
C ALA A 332 1.94 16.56 -14.83
N ALA A 333 2.75 15.52 -14.65
CA ALA A 333 3.93 15.57 -13.78
C ALA A 333 4.98 16.59 -14.29
N THR A 334 5.19 16.65 -15.59
CA THR A 334 6.12 17.62 -16.19
C THR A 334 5.63 19.05 -16.00
N ALA A 335 4.34 19.32 -16.29
CA ALA A 335 3.72 20.62 -16.09
C ALA A 335 3.76 21.06 -14.62
N MET A 336 3.43 20.15 -13.70
CA MET A 336 3.48 20.42 -12.27
C MET A 336 4.92 20.71 -11.79
N ALA A 337 5.90 19.99 -12.32
CA ALA A 337 7.31 20.25 -12.00
C ALA A 337 7.78 21.63 -12.54
N GLU A 338 7.30 22.08 -13.68
CA GLU A 338 7.57 23.44 -14.20
C GLU A 338 6.99 24.52 -13.28
N ILE A 339 5.75 24.34 -12.81
CA ILE A 339 5.12 25.24 -11.86
C ILE A 339 5.88 25.26 -10.55
N ALA A 340 6.27 24.08 -10.03
CA ALA A 340 7.00 23.92 -8.79
C ALA A 340 8.39 24.58 -8.82
N VAL A 341 9.09 24.56 -9.95
CA VAL A 341 10.38 25.27 -10.11
C VAL A 341 10.20 26.77 -10.09
N ARG A 342 9.15 27.28 -10.73
CA ARG A 342 8.86 28.73 -10.76
C ARG A 342 8.42 29.26 -9.39
N ARG A 343 7.64 28.48 -8.67
CA ARG A 343 7.07 28.83 -7.35
C ARG A 343 7.15 27.63 -6.41
N ARG A 344 8.26 27.51 -5.69
CA ARG A 344 8.55 26.37 -4.78
C ARG A 344 7.47 26.16 -3.71
N VAL A 345 6.81 27.24 -3.28
CA VAL A 345 5.69 27.17 -2.34
C VAL A 345 4.56 26.32 -2.88
N LEU A 346 4.30 26.37 -4.19
CA LEU A 346 3.22 25.56 -4.80
C LEU A 346 3.52 24.05 -4.75
N ALA A 347 4.79 23.63 -4.76
CA ALA A 347 5.15 22.24 -4.53
C ALA A 347 4.75 21.78 -3.12
N VAL A 348 5.01 22.62 -2.13
CA VAL A 348 4.62 22.36 -0.72
C VAL A 348 3.10 22.38 -0.58
N CYS A 349 2.43 23.39 -1.16
CA CYS A 349 0.95 23.45 -1.17
C CYS A 349 0.32 22.22 -1.83
N TYR A 350 0.91 21.71 -2.91
CA TYR A 350 0.47 20.48 -3.56
C TYR A 350 0.53 19.28 -2.60
N VAL A 351 1.67 19.08 -1.93
CA VAL A 351 1.84 17.97 -0.99
C VAL A 351 0.80 18.05 0.14
N PHE A 352 0.74 19.17 0.83
CA PHE A 352 -0.19 19.36 1.94
C PHE A 352 -1.65 19.33 1.47
N GLY A 353 -1.96 20.00 0.36
CA GLY A 353 -3.30 20.05 -0.21
C GLY A 353 -3.82 18.67 -0.60
N MET A 354 -3.03 17.94 -1.39
CA MET A 354 -3.42 16.65 -1.95
C MET A 354 -3.49 15.54 -0.89
N PHE A 355 -2.51 15.47 0.00
CA PHE A 355 -2.33 14.33 0.87
C PHE A 355 -2.87 14.52 2.29
N ILE A 356 -3.14 15.76 2.70
CA ILE A 356 -3.63 16.06 4.05
C ILE A 356 -4.94 16.85 4.00
N VAL A 357 -4.94 18.04 3.40
CA VAL A 357 -6.07 18.96 3.50
C VAL A 357 -7.30 18.41 2.77
N ALA A 358 -7.17 18.02 1.50
CA ALA A 358 -8.29 17.49 0.72
C ALA A 358 -8.88 16.20 1.34
N PRO A 359 -8.07 15.20 1.78
CA PRO A 359 -8.62 14.04 2.47
C PRO A 359 -9.25 14.36 3.82
N LEU A 360 -8.70 15.30 4.62
CA LEU A 360 -9.33 15.73 5.88
C LEU A 360 -10.70 16.38 5.65
N ILE A 361 -10.79 17.25 4.63
CA ILE A 361 -12.07 17.87 4.24
C ILE A 361 -13.04 16.77 3.76
N GLY A 362 -12.57 15.83 2.94
CA GLY A 362 -13.40 14.72 2.46
C GLY A 362 -13.97 13.88 3.61
N VAL A 363 -13.17 13.53 4.60
CA VAL A 363 -13.64 12.82 5.80
C VAL A 363 -14.63 13.69 6.61
N ALA A 364 -14.33 14.98 6.80
CA ALA A 364 -15.17 15.86 7.62
C ALA A 364 -16.57 16.12 7.03
N ILE A 365 -16.67 16.16 5.68
CA ILE A 365 -17.93 16.47 4.98
C ILE A 365 -18.78 15.21 4.71
N LEU A 366 -18.10 14.08 4.43
CA LEU A 366 -18.74 12.87 3.90
C LEU A 366 -18.90 11.74 4.94
N ARG A 367 -18.50 12.02 6.16
CA ARG A 367 -18.60 11.09 7.31
C ARG A 367 -20.03 10.95 7.83
#